data_279c8ce9781b3aa493ab79b37c643a6b
#
_entry.id   279c8ce9781b3aa493ab79b37c643a6b
#
_cell.length_a   1.000
_cell.length_b   1.000
_cell.length_c   1.000
_cell.angle_alpha   90.00
_cell.angle_beta   90.00
_cell.angle_gamma   90.00
#
_symmetry.space_group_name_H-M   'P 1'
#
loop_
_entity.id
_entity.type
_entity.pdbx_description
1 polymer ?
#
loop_
_entity_poly.entity_id
_entity_poly.type
_entity_poly.pdbx_seq_one_letter_code
_entity_poly.pdbx_strand_id
1 'polypeptide(L)'
;GRGPHENYPDRLLGADLGHWSLPLEAMHTPYIFPSDNGLRCDTRQLQLGSTTVNGSFHFSASRFSQQQLAAARHQSDLVAEEGLWVCLDGAHMGVGGDDSWSQSVRPEYQLLGRSYRWGCTLY
;
A
#
# COMPACT_ATOMS: atom_id res chain seq x y z
N GLY A 1 -12.68 -1.31 0.07
CA GLY A 1 -11.61 -0.39 -0.36
C GLY A 1 -11.37 -0.40 -1.86
N ARG A 2 -10.35 0.31 -2.31
CA ARG A 2 -9.95 0.27 -3.72
C ARG A 2 -9.13 -0.97 -4.02
N GLY A 3 -9.33 -1.52 -5.18
CA GLY A 3 -8.66 -2.73 -5.64
C GLY A 3 -9.07 -3.16 -7.05
N PRO A 4 -8.78 -4.42 -7.40
CA PRO A 4 -8.13 -5.46 -6.59
C PRO A 4 -6.60 -5.32 -6.47
N HIS A 5 -5.94 -4.65 -7.45
CA HIS A 5 -4.49 -4.50 -7.49
C HIS A 5 -4.02 -3.29 -6.70
N GLU A 6 -2.71 -3.17 -6.56
CA GLU A 6 -2.08 -2.05 -5.85
C GLU A 6 -2.53 -0.71 -6.46
N ASN A 7 -2.71 0.25 -5.57
CA ASN A 7 -3.07 1.61 -5.94
C ASN A 7 -2.56 2.57 -4.88
N TYR A 8 -2.01 3.68 -5.29
CA TYR A 8 -1.54 4.78 -4.45
C TYR A 8 -2.08 6.09 -5.03
N PRO A 9 -1.92 7.25 -4.38
CA PRO A 9 -2.62 8.49 -4.78
C PRO A 9 -2.56 8.82 -6.27
N ASP A 10 -1.41 8.68 -6.89
CA ASP A 10 -1.20 8.94 -8.32
C ASP A 10 -1.61 7.76 -9.24
N ARG A 11 -2.12 6.67 -8.69
CA ARG A 11 -2.63 5.49 -9.41
C ARG A 11 -4.07 5.12 -9.05
N LEU A 12 -4.80 6.00 -8.39
CA LEU A 12 -6.16 5.70 -7.90
C LEU A 12 -7.17 5.42 -9.01
N LEU A 13 -7.03 6.08 -10.15
CA LEU A 13 -7.97 5.93 -11.28
C LEU A 13 -7.99 4.54 -11.90
N GLY A 14 -6.96 3.73 -11.64
CA GLY A 14 -6.89 2.34 -12.09
C GLY A 14 -7.58 1.34 -11.16
N ALA A 15 -8.21 1.80 -10.07
CA ALA A 15 -8.79 0.93 -9.06
C ALA A 15 -10.18 1.41 -8.64
N ASP A 16 -11.14 0.48 -8.59
CA ASP A 16 -12.50 0.75 -8.19
C ASP A 16 -12.71 0.50 -6.69
N LEU A 17 -13.68 1.21 -6.11
CA LEU A 17 -14.18 0.90 -4.77
C LEU A 17 -15.04 -0.38 -4.83
N GLY A 18 -14.76 -1.33 -3.94
CA GLY A 18 -15.48 -2.58 -3.94
C GLY A 18 -15.11 -3.51 -2.79
N HIS A 19 -15.61 -4.72 -2.88
CA HIS A 19 -15.23 -5.86 -2.04
C HIS A 19 -14.30 -6.76 -2.85
N TRP A 20 -13.10 -6.95 -2.32
CA TRP A 20 -12.05 -7.71 -2.97
C TRP A 20 -11.58 -8.82 -2.03
N SER A 21 -11.35 -10.01 -2.57
CA SER A 21 -10.75 -11.11 -1.83
C SER A 21 -9.59 -11.66 -2.66
N LEU A 22 -8.41 -11.65 -2.07
CA LEU A 22 -7.18 -12.04 -2.73
C LEU A 22 -6.36 -12.96 -1.83
N PRO A 23 -5.68 -13.97 -2.38
CA PRO A 23 -4.63 -14.66 -1.64
C PRO A 23 -3.47 -13.70 -1.36
N LEU A 24 -2.74 -13.93 -0.28
CA LEU A 24 -1.63 -13.07 0.15
C LEU A 24 -0.57 -12.87 -0.95
N GLU A 25 -0.29 -13.92 -1.69
CA GLU A 25 0.69 -13.92 -2.78
C GLU A 25 0.30 -12.98 -3.93
N ALA A 26 -0.99 -12.76 -4.13
CA ALA A 26 -1.51 -11.80 -5.13
C ALA A 26 -1.53 -10.35 -4.63
N MET A 27 -1.23 -10.12 -3.35
CA MET A 27 -1.10 -8.77 -2.80
C MET A 27 0.21 -8.10 -3.21
N HIS A 28 1.26 -8.89 -3.43
CA HIS A 28 2.56 -8.39 -3.87
C HIS A 28 2.57 -8.10 -5.37
N THR A 29 3.08 -6.93 -5.73
CA THR A 29 3.32 -6.57 -7.14
C THR A 29 4.78 -6.84 -7.46
N PRO A 30 5.11 -7.64 -8.52
CA PRO A 30 6.48 -8.01 -8.84
C PRO A 30 7.25 -6.85 -9.50
N TYR A 31 7.32 -5.73 -8.82
CA TYR A 31 7.99 -4.51 -9.23
C TYR A 31 8.51 -3.76 -7.99
N ILE A 32 9.78 -3.39 -7.98
CA ILE A 32 10.39 -2.81 -6.77
C ILE A 32 10.29 -1.29 -6.77
N PHE A 33 10.72 -0.62 -7.82
CA PHE A 33 10.74 0.84 -7.94
C PHE A 33 10.31 1.31 -9.33
N PRO A 34 9.62 2.45 -9.43
CA PRO A 34 8.94 3.23 -8.38
C PRO A 34 7.57 2.62 -8.05
N SER A 35 7.37 2.19 -6.83
CA SER A 35 6.06 1.70 -6.36
C SER A 35 5.98 1.78 -4.84
N ASP A 36 4.76 1.75 -4.31
CA ASP A 36 4.52 1.36 -2.92
C ASP A 36 3.85 -0.01 -2.93
N ASN A 37 4.69 -1.01 -2.81
CA ASN A 37 4.34 -2.38 -3.11
C ASN A 37 3.15 -2.88 -2.29
N GLY A 38 2.10 -3.26 -3.00
CA GLY A 38 0.92 -3.84 -2.40
C GLY A 38 -0.06 -2.85 -1.75
N LEU A 39 0.19 -1.53 -1.79
CA LEU A 39 -0.71 -0.56 -1.17
C LEU A 39 -2.13 -0.64 -1.76
N ARG A 40 -3.14 -0.60 -0.89
CA ARG A 40 -4.57 -0.45 -1.23
C ARG A 40 -5.12 0.77 -0.49
N CYS A 41 -5.60 1.73 -1.26
CA CYS A 41 -6.12 2.99 -0.73
C CYS A 41 -7.61 2.90 -0.39
N ASP A 42 -8.07 3.90 0.37
CA ASP A 42 -9.48 4.14 0.70
C ASP A 42 -10.18 2.92 1.33
N THR A 43 -9.45 2.18 2.14
CA THR A 43 -9.97 0.98 2.81
C THR A 43 -10.87 1.37 3.97
N ARG A 44 -12.02 0.71 4.07
CA ARG A 44 -13.00 0.88 5.16
C ARG A 44 -13.01 -0.32 6.09
N GLN A 45 -12.76 -1.49 5.53
CA GLN A 45 -12.66 -2.74 6.27
C GLN A 45 -11.61 -3.63 5.63
N LEU A 46 -10.79 -4.23 6.45
CA LEU A 46 -9.81 -5.23 6.06
C LEU A 46 -10.02 -6.46 6.93
N GLN A 47 -10.09 -7.63 6.31
CA GLN A 47 -10.13 -8.90 7.01
C GLN A 47 -8.90 -9.73 6.68
N LEU A 48 -8.18 -10.15 7.72
CA LEU A 48 -6.99 -11.00 7.66
C LEU A 48 -7.20 -12.21 8.56
N GLY A 49 -7.61 -13.33 7.98
CA GLY A 49 -8.00 -14.50 8.77
C GLY A 49 -9.14 -14.17 9.73
N SER A 50 -8.89 -14.31 11.04
CA SER A 50 -9.88 -13.99 12.09
C SER A 50 -9.85 -12.52 12.53
N THR A 51 -8.88 -11.73 12.09
CA THR A 51 -8.75 -10.33 12.49
C THR A 51 -9.46 -9.42 11.51
N THR A 52 -10.28 -8.53 12.02
CA THR A 52 -10.96 -7.48 11.24
C THR A 52 -10.47 -6.11 11.67
N VAL A 53 -10.13 -5.27 10.71
CA VAL A 53 -9.76 -3.85 10.93
C VAL A 53 -10.82 -2.98 10.27
N ASN A 54 -11.45 -2.11 11.05
CA ASN A 54 -12.42 -1.13 10.54
C ASN A 54 -11.90 0.29 10.72
N GLY A 55 -12.17 1.16 9.74
CA GLY A 55 -11.74 2.55 9.81
C GLY A 55 -11.77 3.25 8.46
N SER A 56 -10.93 4.24 8.32
CA SER A 56 -10.63 4.89 7.03
C SER A 56 -9.11 4.98 6.94
N PHE A 57 -8.52 4.11 6.15
CA PHE A 57 -7.07 3.93 6.10
C PHE A 57 -6.63 3.41 4.72
N HIS A 58 -5.34 3.36 4.52
CA HIS A 58 -4.68 2.62 3.45
C HIS A 58 -3.98 1.42 4.08
N PHE A 59 -3.74 0.36 3.33
CA PHE A 59 -3.00 -0.78 3.86
C PHE A 59 -2.15 -1.47 2.81
N SER A 60 -1.12 -2.13 3.27
CA SER A 60 -0.42 -3.19 2.54
C SER A 60 -0.29 -4.42 3.43
N ALA A 61 -0.21 -5.59 2.80
CA ALA A 61 0.00 -6.86 3.48
C ALA A 61 0.96 -7.72 2.66
N SER A 62 2.03 -8.19 3.29
CA SER A 62 3.12 -8.87 2.59
C SER A 62 3.85 -9.86 3.50
N ARG A 63 4.55 -10.82 2.90
CA ARG A 63 5.57 -11.63 3.58
C ARG A 63 6.94 -10.97 3.60
N PHE A 64 7.07 -9.76 3.08
CA PHE A 64 8.32 -9.01 3.04
C PHE A 64 8.21 -7.81 3.95
N SER A 65 9.20 -7.61 4.82
CA SER A 65 9.26 -6.40 5.64
C SER A 65 9.51 -5.16 4.79
N GLN A 66 9.15 -3.99 5.31
CA GLN A 66 9.42 -2.73 4.63
C GLN A 66 10.93 -2.52 4.43
N GLN A 67 11.76 -3.02 5.35
CA GLN A 67 13.21 -2.98 5.24
C GLN A 67 13.72 -3.81 4.06
N GLN A 68 13.17 -5.02 3.86
CA GLN A 68 13.51 -5.84 2.70
C GLN A 68 13.09 -5.16 1.40
N LEU A 69 11.86 -4.66 1.33
CA LEU A 69 11.36 -3.96 0.14
C LEU A 69 12.21 -2.73 -0.19
N ALA A 70 12.61 -1.95 0.79
CA ALA A 70 13.45 -0.76 0.60
C ALA A 70 14.90 -1.10 0.17
N ALA A 71 15.43 -2.24 0.60
CA ALA A 71 16.79 -2.68 0.27
C ALA A 71 16.90 -3.44 -1.04
N ALA A 72 15.82 -4.07 -1.49
CA ALA A 72 15.81 -4.90 -2.70
C ALA A 72 15.97 -4.06 -3.96
N ARG A 73 16.81 -4.52 -4.87
CA ARG A 73 16.97 -3.96 -6.22
C ARG A 73 16.22 -4.76 -7.27
N HIS A 74 16.03 -6.05 -7.00
CA HIS A 74 15.38 -7.00 -7.88
C HIS A 74 14.41 -7.87 -7.07
N GLN A 75 13.40 -8.40 -7.73
CA GLN A 75 12.44 -9.33 -7.13
C GLN A 75 13.12 -10.54 -6.47
N SER A 76 14.22 -11.02 -7.07
CA SER A 76 15.01 -12.15 -6.55
C SER A 76 15.73 -11.86 -5.23
N ASP A 77 15.84 -10.61 -4.82
CA ASP A 77 16.47 -10.22 -3.56
C ASP A 77 15.54 -10.41 -2.36
N LEU A 78 14.24 -10.59 -2.62
CA LEU A 78 13.21 -10.72 -1.60
C LEU A 78 13.12 -12.18 -1.10
N VAL A 79 13.18 -12.33 0.22
CA VAL A 79 13.01 -13.60 0.91
C VAL A 79 11.78 -13.53 1.79
N ALA A 80 10.80 -14.41 1.51
CA ALA A 80 9.57 -14.43 2.29
C ALA A 80 9.84 -14.83 3.75
N GLU A 81 9.35 -14.01 4.67
CA GLU A 81 9.44 -14.26 6.10
C GLU A 81 8.26 -15.11 6.60
N GLU A 82 8.45 -15.78 7.73
CA GLU A 82 7.34 -16.38 8.46
C GLU A 82 6.46 -15.26 9.03
N GLY A 83 5.17 -15.36 8.84
CA GLY A 83 4.22 -14.36 9.30
C GLY A 83 3.82 -13.36 8.22
N LEU A 84 3.19 -12.30 8.67
CA LEU A 84 2.57 -11.29 7.82
C LEU A 84 2.93 -9.90 8.32
N TRP A 85 3.53 -9.13 7.45
CA TRP A 85 3.74 -7.71 7.65
C TRP A 85 2.52 -6.95 7.14
N VAL A 86 1.90 -6.18 8.03
CA VAL A 86 0.73 -5.34 7.70
C VAL A 86 1.04 -3.91 8.06
N CYS A 87 0.98 -3.02 7.09
CA CYS A 87 1.04 -1.58 7.29
C CYS A 87 -0.37 -1.01 7.25
N LEU A 88 -0.69 -0.13 8.18
CA LEU A 88 -1.94 0.61 8.25
C LEU A 88 -1.60 2.09 8.28
N ASP A 89 -2.00 2.82 7.26
CA ASP A 89 -1.61 4.21 7.06
C ASP A 89 -2.82 5.14 7.02
N GLY A 90 -2.74 6.25 7.75
CA GLY A 90 -3.78 7.27 7.75
C GLY A 90 -3.70 8.23 6.57
N ALA A 91 -2.53 8.33 5.96
CA ALA A 91 -2.27 9.14 4.77
C ALA A 91 -1.09 8.57 4.01
N HIS A 92 -1.06 8.77 2.71
CA HIS A 92 0.02 8.30 1.85
C HIS A 92 0.38 9.36 0.80
N MET A 93 1.67 9.49 0.51
CA MET A 93 2.16 10.36 -0.54
C MET A 93 2.11 9.62 -1.89
N GLY A 94 1.98 10.36 -2.99
CA GLY A 94 2.18 9.81 -4.33
C GLY A 94 3.61 9.27 -4.51
N VAL A 95 3.76 8.34 -5.43
CA VAL A 95 5.02 7.63 -5.68
C VAL A 95 5.81 8.26 -6.81
N GLY A 96 5.16 8.87 -7.79
CA GLY A 96 5.78 9.44 -8.98
C GLY A 96 5.15 10.74 -9.45
N GLY A 97 5.72 11.28 -10.51
CA GLY A 97 5.27 12.49 -11.19
C GLY A 97 4.92 12.24 -12.66
N ASP A 98 5.06 13.29 -13.46
CA ASP A 98 4.75 13.24 -14.89
C ASP A 98 5.85 12.59 -15.75
N ASP A 99 6.97 12.27 -15.14
CA ASP A 99 8.09 11.59 -15.80
C ASP A 99 8.56 10.35 -15.03
N SER A 100 9.39 9.52 -15.67
CA SER A 100 9.90 8.26 -15.08
C SER A 100 11.35 8.38 -14.56
N TRP A 101 11.93 9.55 -14.54
CA TRP A 101 13.34 9.79 -14.15
C TRP A 101 13.51 10.78 -13.00
N SER A 102 12.48 11.50 -12.60
CA SER A 102 12.53 12.38 -11.44
C SER A 102 11.63 11.88 -10.31
N GLN A 103 11.94 12.31 -9.08
CA GLN A 103 11.13 12.03 -7.90
C GLN A 103 10.09 13.12 -7.64
N SER A 104 9.69 13.86 -8.67
CA SER A 104 8.72 14.94 -8.54
C SER A 104 7.31 14.40 -8.39
N VAL A 105 6.84 14.34 -7.14
CA VAL A 105 5.44 14.03 -6.84
C VAL A 105 4.60 15.27 -7.06
N ARG A 106 3.46 15.13 -7.75
CA ARG A 106 2.54 16.25 -8.00
C ARG A 106 2.07 16.87 -6.68
N PRO A 107 1.89 18.21 -6.63
CA PRO A 107 1.53 18.91 -5.38
C PRO A 107 0.30 18.34 -4.67
N GLU A 108 -0.71 17.91 -5.42
CA GLU A 108 -1.95 17.34 -4.88
C GLU A 108 -1.76 15.98 -4.17
N TYR A 109 -0.64 15.30 -4.45
CA TYR A 109 -0.29 13.99 -3.86
C TYR A 109 0.84 14.07 -2.84
N GLN A 110 1.28 15.27 -2.48
CA GLN A 110 2.31 15.46 -1.45
C GLN A 110 1.70 15.47 -0.05
N LEU A 111 2.41 14.89 0.90
CA LEU A 111 2.12 15.07 2.32
C LEU A 111 2.80 16.36 2.78
N LEU A 112 1.99 17.38 3.02
CA LEU A 112 2.49 18.67 3.50
C LEU A 112 2.74 18.61 5.02
N GLY A 113 3.60 19.50 5.52
CA GLY A 113 3.94 19.63 6.94
C GLY A 113 2.76 20.17 7.79
N ARG A 114 1.70 19.37 7.91
CA ARG A 114 0.51 19.64 8.73
C ARG A 114 0.24 18.48 9.68
N SER A 115 -0.60 18.69 10.69
CA SER A 115 -1.02 17.61 11.58
C SER A 115 -1.98 16.66 10.88
N TYR A 116 -1.75 15.37 11.04
CA TYR A 116 -2.63 14.30 10.59
C TYR A 116 -3.18 13.57 11.81
N ARG A 117 -4.46 13.20 11.77
CA ARG A 117 -5.10 12.38 12.80
C ARG A 117 -5.96 11.34 12.10
N TRP A 118 -5.79 10.09 12.47
CA TRP A 118 -6.56 8.97 11.96
C TRP A 118 -6.66 7.88 13.03
N GLY A 119 -7.50 6.89 12.78
CA GLY A 119 -7.65 5.76 13.68
C GLY A 119 -8.37 4.62 13.02
N CYS A 120 -8.16 3.41 13.56
CA CYS A 120 -8.85 2.20 13.18
C CYS A 120 -9.20 1.39 14.44
N THR A 121 -10.11 0.44 14.28
CA THR A 121 -10.49 -0.49 15.35
C THR A 121 -10.20 -1.91 14.89
N LEU A 122 -9.55 -2.69 15.74
CA LEU A 122 -9.24 -4.10 15.52
C LEU A 122 -10.17 -4.97 16.39
N TYR A 123 -10.63 -6.05 15.77
CA TYR A 123 -11.46 -7.08 16.43
C TYR A 123 -10.86 -8.47 16.24
#